data_b9fa3b741bdf7f6e53b217f3e07a9436
#
_entry.id   b9fa3b741bdf7f6e53b217f3e07a9436
#
_cell.length_a   1.000
_cell.length_b   1.000
_cell.length_c   1.000
_cell.angle_alpha   90.00
_cell.angle_beta   90.00
_cell.angle_gamma   90.00
#
_symmetry.space_group_name_H-M   'P 1'
#
loop_
_entity.id
_entity.type
_entity.pdbx_description
1 polymer ?
#
loop_
_entity_poly.entity_id
_entity_poly.type
_entity_poly.pdbx_seq_one_letter_code
_entity_poly.pdbx_strand_id
1 'polypeptide(L)'
;DPPSGIAGDANGDGARDANEDEFIEFYNSGLEIDLSGYTISDADELRHTFPSGSIIPSNGVLVLFGGGNPSGNFGNSVVQTASEGSINMSNAGDLITMNDPQGNVFLTIDIEPLSNNPNESYTLNPDIFGTLLEQHSTIDASSGSLYSPGYKLDGTDF
;
A
#
# COMPACT_ATOMS: atom_id res chain seq x y z
N ASP A 1 3.28 7.43 -6.91
CA ASP A 1 2.39 7.90 -7.98
C ASP A 1 2.40 6.88 -9.12
N PRO A 2 1.25 6.36 -9.54
CA PRO A 2 1.21 5.34 -10.58
C PRO A 2 1.69 5.92 -11.93
N PRO A 3 2.36 5.13 -12.79
CA PRO A 3 2.79 5.59 -14.10
C PRO A 3 1.61 6.01 -14.99
N SER A 4 1.89 6.75 -16.05
CA SER A 4 0.87 7.22 -16.99
C SER A 4 0.31 6.07 -17.85
N GLY A 5 -0.95 6.20 -18.28
CA GLY A 5 -1.63 5.22 -19.13
C GLY A 5 -1.97 3.94 -18.38
N ILE A 6 -2.44 2.94 -19.10
CA ILE A 6 -2.92 1.67 -18.50
C ILE A 6 -1.86 0.91 -17.69
N ALA A 7 -0.59 1.19 -17.91
CA ALA A 7 0.49 0.65 -17.07
C ALA A 7 0.46 1.15 -15.63
N GLY A 8 -0.31 2.19 -15.33
CA GLY A 8 -0.51 2.72 -13.99
C GLY A 8 -1.84 2.33 -13.35
N ASP A 9 -2.62 1.47 -14.00
CA ASP A 9 -3.84 0.86 -13.44
C ASP A 9 -3.43 -0.22 -12.43
N ALA A 10 -3.04 0.21 -11.23
CA ALA A 10 -2.53 -0.68 -10.20
C ALA A 10 -3.65 -1.44 -9.48
N ASN A 11 -4.85 -0.85 -9.41
CA ASN A 11 -6.02 -1.49 -8.82
C ASN A 11 -6.77 -2.42 -9.80
N GLY A 12 -6.39 -2.43 -11.10
CA GLY A 12 -6.88 -3.35 -12.12
C GLY A 12 -8.33 -3.11 -12.54
N ASP A 13 -8.90 -1.94 -12.30
CA ASP A 13 -10.30 -1.65 -12.63
C ASP A 13 -10.51 -1.24 -14.09
N GLY A 14 -9.44 -1.11 -14.86
CA GLY A 14 -9.43 -0.80 -16.29
C GLY A 14 -9.23 0.69 -16.59
N ALA A 15 -9.05 1.53 -15.59
CA ALA A 15 -8.79 2.96 -15.73
C ALA A 15 -7.57 3.35 -14.88
N ARG A 16 -6.70 4.20 -15.39
CA ARG A 16 -5.64 4.80 -14.58
C ARG A 16 -6.12 6.10 -13.96
N ASP A 17 -6.09 6.18 -12.64
CA ASP A 17 -6.27 7.42 -11.88
C ASP A 17 -5.12 7.63 -10.89
N ALA A 18 -4.62 8.87 -10.77
CA ALA A 18 -3.45 9.16 -9.94
C ALA A 18 -3.69 8.91 -8.45
N ASN A 19 -4.92 9.08 -7.98
CA ASN A 19 -5.28 8.92 -6.58
C ASN A 19 -5.83 7.53 -6.29
N GLU A 20 -6.62 6.96 -7.21
CA GLU A 20 -7.28 5.67 -7.00
C GLU A 20 -6.29 4.50 -7.06
N ASP A 21 -5.24 4.62 -7.91
CA ASP A 21 -4.20 3.62 -8.10
C ASP A 21 -3.02 3.75 -7.13
N GLU A 22 -2.97 4.78 -6.29
CA GLU A 22 -2.06 4.78 -5.15
C GLU A 22 -2.40 3.65 -4.19
N PHE A 23 -1.38 3.00 -3.61
CA PHE A 23 -1.64 1.97 -2.61
C PHE A 23 -0.57 1.91 -1.51
N ILE A 24 -0.99 1.39 -0.37
CA ILE A 24 -0.12 0.99 0.74
C ILE A 24 -0.38 -0.49 1.01
N GLU A 25 0.69 -1.25 1.19
CA GLU A 25 0.62 -2.67 1.50
C GLU A 25 1.16 -2.94 2.91
N PHE A 26 0.42 -3.77 3.64
CA PHE A 26 0.77 -4.21 5.00
C PHE A 26 0.90 -5.72 5.04
N TYR A 27 2.08 -6.21 5.43
CA TYR A 27 2.31 -7.63 5.70
C TYR A 27 2.25 -7.91 7.20
N ASN A 28 1.47 -8.91 7.61
CA ASN A 28 1.36 -9.34 8.99
C ASN A 28 2.27 -10.55 9.26
N SER A 29 3.45 -10.32 9.84
CA SER A 29 4.39 -11.38 10.23
C SER A 29 4.03 -12.06 11.56
N GLY A 30 2.98 -11.60 12.24
CA GLY A 30 2.54 -12.09 13.53
C GLY A 30 1.36 -13.06 13.47
N LEU A 31 0.64 -13.15 14.57
CA LEU A 31 -0.66 -13.80 14.62
C LEU A 31 -1.69 -12.96 13.86
N GLU A 32 -2.83 -13.57 13.54
CA GLU A 32 -3.98 -12.83 12.99
C GLU A 32 -4.25 -11.54 13.79
N ILE A 33 -4.44 -10.43 13.07
CA ILE A 33 -4.74 -9.13 13.66
C ILE A 33 -6.03 -8.56 13.10
N ASP A 34 -6.89 -8.06 13.99
CA ASP A 34 -8.10 -7.32 13.64
C ASP A 34 -7.80 -5.81 13.70
N LEU A 35 -7.83 -5.17 12.54
CA LEU A 35 -7.62 -3.72 12.39
C LEU A 35 -8.93 -2.92 12.47
N SER A 36 -10.06 -3.52 12.86
CA SER A 36 -11.34 -2.81 12.99
C SER A 36 -11.20 -1.53 13.83
N GLY A 37 -11.55 -0.39 13.24
CA GLY A 37 -11.48 0.93 13.89
C GLY A 37 -10.09 1.55 13.96
N TYR A 38 -9.04 0.90 13.45
CA TYR A 38 -7.77 1.56 13.21
C TYR A 38 -7.93 2.62 12.11
N THR A 39 -7.04 3.57 12.07
CA THR A 39 -7.09 4.67 11.09
C THR A 39 -5.75 4.86 10.41
N ILE A 40 -5.78 5.30 9.15
CA ILE A 40 -4.62 5.81 8.41
C ILE A 40 -4.82 7.30 8.20
N SER A 41 -3.81 8.08 8.52
CA SER A 41 -3.72 9.51 8.21
C SER A 41 -2.43 9.80 7.49
N ASP A 42 -2.43 10.78 6.60
CA ASP A 42 -1.22 11.45 6.14
C ASP A 42 -0.84 12.59 7.11
N ALA A 43 0.07 13.46 6.72
CA ALA A 43 0.48 14.60 7.54
C ALA A 43 -0.64 15.63 7.76
N ASP A 44 -1.65 15.67 6.90
CA ASP A 44 -2.66 16.71 6.87
C ASP A 44 -4.01 16.24 7.45
N GLU A 45 -4.46 15.02 7.11
CA GLU A 45 -5.81 14.58 7.48
C GLU A 45 -5.98 13.05 7.51
N LEU A 46 -7.15 12.60 8.00
CA LEU A 46 -7.59 11.21 7.97
C LEU A 46 -7.81 10.76 6.53
N ARG A 47 -7.32 9.57 6.17
CA ARG A 47 -7.46 8.98 4.83
C ARG A 47 -8.27 7.69 4.82
N HIS A 48 -8.18 6.92 5.89
CA HIS A 48 -8.93 5.65 5.97
C HIS A 48 -9.27 5.30 7.42
N THR A 49 -10.46 4.75 7.60
CA THR A 49 -10.86 4.06 8.82
C THR A 49 -11.18 2.61 8.47
N PHE A 50 -10.44 1.68 9.03
CA PHE A 50 -10.65 0.26 8.79
C PHE A 50 -12.03 -0.18 9.28
N PRO A 51 -12.91 -0.71 8.41
CA PRO A 51 -14.24 -1.16 8.81
C PRO A 51 -14.17 -2.37 9.73
N SER A 52 -15.29 -2.68 10.40
CA SER A 52 -15.40 -3.88 11.23
C SER A 52 -15.12 -5.14 10.40
N GLY A 53 -14.28 -6.02 10.91
CA GLY A 53 -13.88 -7.25 10.23
C GLY A 53 -12.68 -7.08 9.29
N SER A 54 -11.91 -6.00 9.43
CA SER A 54 -10.64 -5.81 8.71
C SER A 54 -9.56 -6.70 9.32
N ILE A 55 -9.61 -7.97 9.02
CA ILE A 55 -8.74 -8.99 9.60
C ILE A 55 -7.61 -9.33 8.61
N ILE A 56 -6.35 -9.21 9.07
CA ILE A 56 -5.20 -9.72 8.33
C ILE A 56 -4.77 -11.05 8.98
N PRO A 57 -4.84 -12.17 8.25
CA PRO A 57 -4.37 -13.46 8.76
C PRO A 57 -2.90 -13.45 9.14
N SER A 58 -2.45 -14.44 9.90
CA SER A 58 -1.02 -14.70 10.10
C SER A 58 -0.33 -14.93 8.76
N ASN A 59 0.75 -14.24 8.52
CA ASN A 59 1.48 -14.17 7.24
C ASN A 59 0.62 -13.68 6.06
N GLY A 60 -0.47 -12.98 6.34
CA GLY A 60 -1.34 -12.39 5.32
C GLY A 60 -0.94 -10.97 4.96
N VAL A 61 -1.55 -10.48 3.89
CA VAL A 61 -1.35 -9.15 3.35
C VAL A 61 -2.67 -8.39 3.28
N LEU A 62 -2.60 -7.09 3.52
CA LEU A 62 -3.66 -6.14 3.20
C LEU A 62 -3.13 -5.10 2.23
N VAL A 63 -3.84 -4.88 1.13
CA VAL A 63 -3.59 -3.81 0.18
C VAL A 63 -4.69 -2.76 0.33
N LEU A 64 -4.32 -1.54 0.68
CA LEU A 64 -5.20 -0.39 0.74
C LEU A 64 -4.95 0.48 -0.49
N PHE A 65 -5.89 0.51 -1.43
CA PHE A 65 -5.86 1.42 -2.57
C PHE A 65 -6.47 2.79 -2.22
N GLY A 66 -6.08 3.82 -2.94
CA GLY A 66 -6.64 5.15 -2.80
C GLY A 66 -8.12 5.21 -3.17
N GLY A 67 -8.56 4.40 -4.14
CA GLY A 67 -9.95 4.38 -4.55
C GLY A 67 -10.26 3.39 -5.67
N GLY A 68 -11.23 3.74 -6.51
CA GLY A 68 -11.66 2.92 -7.65
C GLY A 68 -12.45 1.68 -7.25
N ASN A 69 -12.50 0.71 -8.15
CA ASN A 69 -13.12 -0.59 -7.92
C ASN A 69 -12.10 -1.71 -8.14
N PRO A 70 -11.17 -1.96 -7.20
CA PRO A 70 -10.13 -2.94 -7.36
C PRO A 70 -10.68 -4.27 -7.87
N SER A 71 -10.21 -4.73 -9.02
CA SER A 71 -10.72 -5.94 -9.69
C SER A 71 -9.59 -6.87 -10.16
N GLY A 72 -8.36 -6.52 -9.87
CA GLY A 72 -7.19 -7.33 -10.15
C GLY A 72 -7.15 -8.62 -9.30
N ASN A 73 -6.22 -9.48 -9.65
CA ASN A 73 -5.79 -10.56 -8.76
C ASN A 73 -4.64 -10.02 -7.90
N PHE A 74 -4.86 -9.97 -6.59
CA PHE A 74 -3.91 -9.45 -5.60
C PHE A 74 -3.44 -10.59 -4.68
N GLY A 75 -3.15 -11.76 -5.24
CA GLY A 75 -2.81 -12.94 -4.46
C GLY A 75 -3.98 -13.34 -3.54
N ASN A 76 -3.68 -13.60 -2.30
CA ASN A 76 -4.69 -13.88 -1.26
C ASN A 76 -4.87 -12.67 -0.31
N SER A 77 -4.56 -11.47 -0.76
CA SER A 77 -4.59 -10.27 0.07
C SER A 77 -6.00 -9.83 0.41
N VAL A 78 -6.15 -9.24 1.58
CA VAL A 78 -7.33 -8.43 1.91
C VAL A 78 -7.22 -7.12 1.16
N VAL A 79 -8.22 -6.76 0.35
CA VAL A 79 -8.19 -5.55 -0.46
C VAL A 79 -9.24 -4.58 0.05
N GLN A 80 -8.83 -3.34 0.26
CA GLN A 80 -9.71 -2.24 0.67
C GLN A 80 -9.40 -0.98 -0.13
N THR A 81 -10.31 -0.01 -0.11
CA THR A 81 -10.13 1.33 -0.66
C THR A 81 -10.24 2.37 0.44
N ALA A 82 -9.53 3.48 0.30
CA ALA A 82 -9.54 4.58 1.27
C ALA A 82 -10.96 5.11 1.50
N SER A 83 -11.41 5.16 2.76
CA SER A 83 -12.78 5.58 3.11
C SER A 83 -13.04 7.05 2.83
N GLU A 84 -11.99 7.87 2.82
CA GLU A 84 -12.08 9.31 2.52
C GLU A 84 -11.83 9.62 1.04
N GLY A 85 -11.76 8.58 0.18
CA GLY A 85 -11.72 8.67 -1.27
C GLY A 85 -10.33 8.82 -1.88
N SER A 86 -9.26 8.89 -1.07
CA SER A 86 -7.88 8.92 -1.55
C SER A 86 -6.91 8.71 -0.39
N ILE A 87 -5.76 8.11 -0.63
CA ILE A 87 -4.63 8.10 0.32
C ILE A 87 -3.85 9.41 0.21
N ASN A 88 -3.77 9.97 -1.02
CA ASN A 88 -3.20 11.28 -1.34
C ASN A 88 -1.76 11.47 -0.83
N MET A 89 -0.92 10.48 -1.04
CA MET A 89 0.50 10.57 -0.68
C MET A 89 1.20 11.64 -1.50
N SER A 90 1.78 12.63 -0.81
CA SER A 90 2.43 13.77 -1.46
C SER A 90 3.71 13.36 -2.20
N ASN A 91 3.85 13.76 -3.46
CA ASN A 91 5.09 13.58 -4.24
C ASN A 91 6.30 14.33 -3.66
N ALA A 92 6.07 15.29 -2.77
CA ALA A 92 7.12 16.04 -2.07
C ALA A 92 7.54 15.37 -0.74
N GLY A 93 6.90 14.29 -0.39
CA GLY A 93 7.09 13.59 0.88
C GLY A 93 5.85 13.67 1.78
N ASP A 94 5.68 12.67 2.61
CA ASP A 94 4.55 12.57 3.53
C ASP A 94 4.91 11.71 4.75
N LEU A 95 4.12 11.81 5.81
CA LEU A 95 4.20 10.97 6.98
C LEU A 95 2.88 10.21 7.15
N ILE A 96 2.89 8.96 6.78
CA ILE A 96 1.72 8.10 6.97
C ILE A 96 1.72 7.55 8.39
N THR A 97 0.62 7.73 9.09
CA THR A 97 0.45 7.27 10.48
C THR A 97 -0.75 6.34 10.58
N MET A 98 -0.53 5.15 11.14
CA MET A 98 -1.61 4.26 11.58
C MET A 98 -1.82 4.42 13.07
N ASN A 99 -3.07 4.67 13.50
CA ASN A 99 -3.43 4.72 14.90
C ASN A 99 -4.38 3.57 15.25
N ASP A 100 -4.29 3.11 16.51
CA ASP A 100 -5.26 2.18 17.06
C ASP A 100 -6.61 2.89 17.37
N PRO A 101 -7.68 2.14 17.70
CA PRO A 101 -8.99 2.74 18.00
C PRO A 101 -9.00 3.66 19.24
N GLN A 102 -7.96 3.66 20.05
CA GLN A 102 -7.77 4.55 21.18
C GLN A 102 -6.98 5.81 20.82
N GLY A 103 -6.52 5.92 19.57
CA GLY A 103 -5.73 7.04 19.07
C GLY A 103 -4.24 6.95 19.37
N ASN A 104 -3.75 5.80 19.84
CA ASN A 104 -2.31 5.61 20.01
C ASN A 104 -1.66 5.27 18.67
N VAL A 105 -0.48 5.80 18.39
CA VAL A 105 0.29 5.48 17.19
C VAL A 105 0.68 4.00 17.20
N PHE A 106 0.24 3.25 16.20
CA PHE A 106 0.58 1.86 15.98
C PHE A 106 1.81 1.71 15.10
N LEU A 107 1.88 2.46 13.99
CA LEU A 107 3.06 2.55 13.14
C LEU A 107 3.11 3.89 12.41
N THR A 108 4.30 4.25 11.93
CA THR A 108 4.51 5.37 11.01
C THR A 108 5.37 4.94 9.83
N ILE A 109 5.10 5.51 8.66
CA ILE A 109 5.90 5.36 7.45
C ILE A 109 6.25 6.77 6.96
N ASP A 110 7.53 7.12 7.04
CA ASP A 110 8.04 8.39 6.51
C ASP A 110 8.44 8.17 5.05
N ILE A 111 7.69 8.77 4.13
CA ILE A 111 7.96 8.68 2.69
C ILE A 111 8.69 9.92 2.14
N GLU A 112 9.03 10.90 2.98
CA GLU A 112 9.79 12.07 2.55
C GLU A 112 11.14 11.69 1.91
N PRO A 113 11.92 10.73 2.45
CA PRO A 113 13.16 10.30 1.83
C PRO A 113 12.98 9.62 0.46
N LEU A 114 11.76 9.19 0.15
CA LEU A 114 11.39 8.49 -1.09
C LEU A 114 10.74 9.42 -2.11
N SER A 115 10.53 10.68 -1.74
CA SER A 115 9.84 11.69 -2.55
C SER A 115 10.67 12.11 -3.76
N ASN A 116 10.48 11.44 -4.87
CA ASN A 116 11.14 11.73 -6.13
C ASN A 116 10.23 11.47 -7.33
N ASN A 117 8.96 11.21 -7.07
CA ASN A 117 7.94 10.90 -8.08
C ASN A 117 8.43 9.93 -9.17
N PRO A 118 8.90 8.73 -8.82
CA PRO A 118 9.51 7.81 -9.78
C PRO A 118 8.47 7.11 -10.68
N ASN A 119 7.18 7.33 -10.46
CA ASN A 119 6.06 6.64 -11.11
C ASN A 119 6.13 5.10 -10.96
N GLU A 120 6.51 4.66 -9.79
CA GLU A 120 6.57 3.25 -9.39
C GLU A 120 6.42 3.14 -7.87
N SER A 121 6.24 1.94 -7.36
CA SER A 121 6.20 1.73 -5.92
C SER A 121 7.61 1.66 -5.31
N TYR A 122 7.67 1.85 -4.01
CA TYR A 122 8.80 1.47 -3.18
C TYR A 122 8.44 0.21 -2.39
N THR A 123 9.40 -0.67 -2.21
CA THR A 123 9.21 -1.94 -1.52
C THR A 123 10.45 -2.31 -0.71
N LEU A 124 10.27 -3.19 0.26
CA LEU A 124 11.39 -3.74 1.02
C LEU A 124 12.19 -4.74 0.17
N ASN A 125 13.50 -4.70 0.28
CA ASN A 125 14.39 -5.66 -0.37
C ASN A 125 15.34 -6.31 0.64
N PRO A 126 15.29 -7.67 0.83
CA PRO A 126 14.26 -8.58 0.30
C PRO A 126 12.88 -8.34 0.91
N ASP A 127 11.82 -8.84 0.24
CA ASP A 127 10.45 -8.79 0.75
C ASP A 127 10.39 -9.20 2.23
N ILE A 128 9.51 -8.56 3.01
CA ILE A 128 9.25 -8.86 4.42
C ILE A 128 10.42 -8.52 5.35
N PHE A 129 11.66 -8.88 4.99
CA PHE A 129 12.83 -8.83 5.87
C PHE A 129 13.76 -7.67 5.57
N GLY A 130 13.56 -6.96 4.47
CA GLY A 130 14.31 -5.75 4.13
C GLY A 130 14.14 -4.66 5.20
N THR A 131 15.12 -3.80 5.31
CA THR A 131 15.11 -2.67 6.25
C THR A 131 15.09 -1.32 5.55
N LEU A 132 15.27 -1.33 4.23
CA LEU A 132 15.25 -0.13 3.40
C LEU A 132 14.21 -0.32 2.30
N LEU A 133 13.52 0.76 1.99
CA LEU A 133 12.63 0.85 0.85
C LEU A 133 13.44 1.23 -0.39
N GLU A 134 13.29 0.47 -1.44
CA GLU A 134 13.95 0.66 -2.74
C GLU A 134 12.90 0.78 -3.85
N GLN A 135 13.23 1.46 -4.93
CA GLN A 135 12.37 1.54 -6.12
C GLN A 135 12.16 0.13 -6.70
N HIS A 136 10.91 -0.24 -6.91
CA HIS A 136 10.50 -1.59 -7.26
C HIS A 136 11.22 -2.12 -8.52
N SER A 137 11.30 -1.31 -9.58
CA SER A 137 11.91 -1.72 -10.85
C SER A 137 13.44 -1.90 -10.81
N THR A 138 14.10 -1.34 -9.77
CA THR A 138 15.56 -1.42 -9.63
C THR A 138 16.03 -2.73 -8.98
N ILE A 139 15.10 -3.49 -8.42
CA ILE A 139 15.39 -4.76 -7.74
C ILE A 139 15.31 -5.89 -8.75
N ASP A 140 16.37 -6.69 -8.87
CA ASP A 140 16.45 -7.79 -9.86
C ASP A 140 15.25 -8.76 -9.80
N ALA A 141 14.76 -9.06 -8.61
CA ALA A 141 13.62 -9.96 -8.41
C ALA A 141 12.34 -9.48 -9.08
N SER A 142 12.13 -8.16 -9.20
CA SER A 142 10.95 -7.57 -9.83
C SER A 142 10.88 -7.77 -11.34
N SER A 143 12.00 -8.17 -11.96
CA SER A 143 12.13 -8.26 -13.43
C SER A 143 11.74 -6.97 -14.17
N GLY A 144 11.92 -5.81 -13.52
CA GLY A 144 11.59 -4.49 -14.04
C GLY A 144 10.12 -4.10 -13.91
N SER A 145 9.32 -4.86 -13.16
CA SER A 145 7.95 -4.45 -12.80
C SER A 145 7.98 -3.16 -11.99
N LEU A 146 6.99 -2.30 -12.18
CA LEU A 146 6.90 -1.01 -11.48
C LEU A 146 6.17 -1.11 -10.13
N TYR A 147 5.41 -2.19 -9.91
CA TYR A 147 4.67 -2.47 -8.67
C TYR A 147 4.17 -3.93 -8.69
N SER A 148 3.79 -4.44 -7.52
CA SER A 148 3.25 -5.80 -7.37
C SER A 148 2.25 -5.89 -6.20
N PRO A 149 1.13 -5.11 -6.19
CA PRO A 149 0.22 -5.11 -5.03
C PRO A 149 -0.35 -6.51 -4.79
N GLY A 150 -0.20 -7.00 -3.56
CA GLY A 150 -0.63 -8.33 -3.14
C GLY A 150 0.34 -9.46 -3.45
N TYR A 151 1.47 -9.17 -4.07
CA TYR A 151 2.49 -10.17 -4.43
C TYR A 151 3.87 -9.73 -3.98
N LYS A 152 4.74 -10.72 -3.77
CA LYS A 152 6.17 -10.46 -3.59
C LYS A 152 6.78 -9.88 -4.86
N LEU A 153 7.99 -9.37 -4.74
CA LEU A 153 8.78 -8.80 -5.84
C LEU A 153 8.87 -9.72 -7.07
N ASP A 154 8.95 -11.02 -6.86
CA ASP A 154 9.07 -12.03 -7.93
C ASP A 154 7.70 -12.46 -8.51
N GLY A 155 6.61 -11.83 -8.08
CA GLY A 155 5.25 -12.12 -8.52
C GLY A 155 4.62 -13.37 -7.90
N THR A 156 5.25 -13.97 -6.88
CA THR A 156 4.65 -15.07 -6.12
C THR A 156 3.79 -14.55 -4.96
N ASP A 157 2.86 -15.37 -4.47
CA ASP A 157 2.05 -15.06 -3.29
C ASP A 157 2.93 -14.95 -2.03
N PHE A 158 2.48 -14.16 -1.06
CA PHE A 158 3.11 -14.04 0.27
C PHE A 158 2.96 -15.32 1.10
#